data_19faee1762a2635b0cb51f8db6296852
#
_entry.id   19faee1762a2635b0cb51f8db6296852
#
_cell.length_a   1.000
_cell.length_b   1.000
_cell.length_c   1.000
_cell.angle_alpha   90.00
_cell.angle_beta   90.00
_cell.angle_gamma   90.00
#
_symmetry.space_group_name_H-M   'P 1'
#
loop_
_entity.id
_entity.type
_entity.pdbx_description
1 polymer ?
#
loop_
_entity_poly.entity_id
_entity_poly.type
_entity_poly.pdbx_seq_one_letter_code
_entity_poly.pdbx_strand_id
1 'polypeptide(L)'
;MTFLSRWLRLQPGEGSRAGWMVLYSLAAVGGVIITGSLVGRALFLSALPAEAIPYKYLLPPLVLIVVSALYARLAARWSRPRLIYIVCVLSAVGILSTRWLLSVESHSFTLLCGLYVFIDVISALVILQFWTFAGDLFTAREARRVFPLITAGSTLSNLVFGLGLSAVASSVDPGDLLLIMVGSLVVIAGVTVRLAPETISASTDNESRQSRPPSRIDLRTHPLLPTIAGLVLLVTIISNIADYQLDLALQRHYGDDGRGMLAFLGSFRFWSGLGACALQFLVARRLLERFGVGAGLLLLPVAIAGGSMAILLTGGALWAVSVPRGSDVVLKYTIHDASLNLLFLPIPDSLRASAKAWIDGILRPPVAAALALMFLWVGPETTPQAWAIPVLVLVMVWMWL
;
A
#
# COMPACT_ATOMS: atom_id res chain seq x y z
N MET A 1 21.60 -11.52 -26.03
CA MET A 1 20.93 -12.06 -24.84
C MET A 1 21.71 -11.63 -23.61
N THR A 2 21.13 -10.79 -22.75
CA THR A 2 21.78 -10.27 -21.54
C THR A 2 21.97 -11.39 -20.51
N PHE A 3 23.00 -11.28 -19.66
CA PHE A 3 23.32 -12.24 -18.58
C PHE A 3 22.08 -12.58 -17.71
N LEU A 4 21.22 -11.60 -17.44
CA LEU A 4 19.94 -11.74 -16.72
C LEU A 4 18.95 -12.70 -17.40
N SER A 5 18.84 -12.70 -18.73
CA SER A 5 17.89 -13.59 -19.44
C SER A 5 18.29 -15.05 -19.38
N ARG A 6 19.61 -15.35 -19.30
CA ARG A 6 20.13 -16.71 -19.10
C ARG A 6 19.90 -17.20 -17.66
N TRP A 7 20.13 -16.34 -16.68
CA TRP A 7 19.97 -16.69 -15.26
C TRP A 7 18.51 -16.96 -14.91
N LEU A 8 17.58 -16.18 -15.48
CA LEU A 8 16.13 -16.31 -15.24
C LEU A 8 15.44 -17.32 -16.17
N ARG A 9 16.19 -17.99 -17.09
CA ARG A 9 15.65 -18.96 -18.06
C ARG A 9 14.43 -18.42 -18.84
N LEU A 10 14.47 -17.15 -19.22
CA LEU A 10 13.40 -16.50 -19.98
C LEU A 10 13.44 -16.98 -21.45
N GLN A 11 12.26 -17.24 -22.01
CA GLN A 11 12.14 -17.59 -23.44
C GLN A 11 12.28 -16.35 -24.33
N PRO A 12 12.58 -16.53 -25.65
CA PRO A 12 12.61 -15.43 -26.60
C PRO A 12 11.26 -14.67 -26.60
N GLY A 13 11.29 -13.34 -26.43
CA GLY A 13 10.10 -12.48 -26.32
C GLY A 13 9.61 -12.22 -24.88
N GLU A 14 9.74 -13.18 -23.95
CA GLU A 14 9.36 -12.97 -22.54
C GLU A 14 10.18 -11.86 -21.87
N GLY A 15 11.48 -11.74 -22.21
CA GLY A 15 12.39 -10.76 -21.64
C GLY A 15 11.99 -9.31 -21.94
N SER A 16 11.48 -9.04 -23.16
CA SER A 16 11.02 -7.71 -23.53
C SER A 16 9.72 -7.35 -22.79
N ARG A 17 8.74 -8.26 -22.77
CA ARG A 17 7.48 -8.07 -22.03
C ARG A 17 7.73 -7.87 -20.52
N ALA A 18 8.60 -8.69 -19.94
CA ALA A 18 9.01 -8.57 -18.54
C ALA A 18 9.68 -7.22 -18.27
N GLY A 19 10.57 -6.75 -19.13
CA GLY A 19 11.23 -5.45 -19.00
C GLY A 19 10.24 -4.27 -19.02
N TRP A 20 9.28 -4.28 -19.95
CA TRP A 20 8.22 -3.28 -19.97
C TRP A 20 7.32 -3.33 -18.73
N MET A 21 7.03 -4.53 -18.23
CA MET A 21 6.25 -4.67 -16.99
C MET A 21 7.01 -4.26 -15.73
N VAL A 22 8.33 -4.41 -15.70
CA VAL A 22 9.18 -3.83 -14.63
C VAL A 22 9.15 -2.31 -14.69
N LEU A 23 9.23 -1.72 -15.89
CA LEU A 23 9.09 -0.27 -16.07
C LEU A 23 7.70 0.23 -15.62
N TYR A 24 6.64 -0.51 -15.99
CA TYR A 24 5.29 -0.23 -15.50
C TYR A 24 5.25 -0.28 -13.97
N SER A 25 5.82 -1.32 -13.35
CA SER A 25 5.87 -1.48 -11.90
C SER A 25 6.61 -0.32 -11.21
N LEU A 26 7.75 0.10 -11.76
CA LEU A 26 8.51 1.27 -11.27
C LEU A 26 7.67 2.55 -11.34
N ALA A 27 7.01 2.81 -12.47
CA ALA A 27 6.15 3.97 -12.64
C ALA A 27 4.92 3.91 -11.74
N ALA A 28 4.24 2.76 -11.66
CA ALA A 28 3.03 2.58 -10.86
C ALA A 28 3.33 2.71 -9.35
N VAL A 29 4.28 1.92 -8.86
CA VAL A 29 4.58 1.87 -7.41
C VAL A 29 5.41 3.08 -6.99
N GLY A 30 6.48 3.41 -7.71
CA GLY A 30 7.37 4.52 -7.36
C GLY A 30 6.76 5.88 -7.69
N GLY A 31 6.40 6.07 -8.94
CA GLY A 31 5.98 7.38 -9.42
C GLY A 31 4.55 7.75 -9.04
N VAL A 32 3.61 6.79 -9.00
CA VAL A 32 2.22 7.10 -8.63
C VAL A 32 1.99 6.87 -7.14
N ILE A 33 2.20 5.65 -6.63
CA ILE A 33 1.79 5.30 -5.26
C ILE A 33 2.72 5.95 -4.23
N ILE A 34 4.05 5.77 -4.35
CA ILE A 34 4.98 6.29 -3.34
C ILE A 34 5.02 7.81 -3.41
N THR A 35 5.27 8.38 -4.59
CA THR A 35 5.34 9.83 -4.75
C THR A 35 4.02 10.49 -4.34
N GLY A 36 2.88 9.98 -4.85
CA GLY A 36 1.56 10.50 -4.50
C GLY A 36 1.28 10.45 -3.02
N SER A 37 1.52 9.29 -2.37
CA SER A 37 1.26 9.14 -0.93
C SER A 37 2.15 10.02 -0.07
N LEU A 38 3.44 10.16 -0.38
CA LEU A 38 4.37 10.97 0.43
C LEU A 38 4.12 12.47 0.22
N VAL A 39 3.97 12.90 -1.04
CA VAL A 39 3.69 14.31 -1.38
C VAL A 39 2.31 14.72 -0.89
N GLY A 40 1.29 13.91 -1.18
CA GLY A 40 -0.08 14.18 -0.71
C GLY A 40 -0.17 14.24 0.81
N ARG A 41 0.54 13.35 1.52
CA ARG A 41 0.61 13.36 3.00
C ARG A 41 1.33 14.61 3.52
N ALA A 42 2.46 15.00 2.92
CA ALA A 42 3.20 16.19 3.32
C ALA A 42 2.37 17.47 3.11
N LEU A 43 1.73 17.63 1.93
CA LEU A 43 0.86 18.76 1.64
C LEU A 43 -0.35 18.81 2.57
N PHE A 44 -0.97 17.67 2.84
CA PHE A 44 -2.15 17.59 3.71
C PHE A 44 -1.81 17.98 5.16
N LEU A 45 -0.74 17.37 5.72
CA LEU A 45 -0.38 17.57 7.12
C LEU A 45 0.26 18.93 7.40
N SER A 46 0.96 19.53 6.43
CA SER A 46 1.60 20.84 6.61
C SER A 46 0.63 22.02 6.44
N ALA A 47 -0.47 21.84 5.70
CA ALA A 47 -1.37 22.95 5.39
C ALA A 47 -2.70 22.88 6.15
N LEU A 48 -3.06 21.73 6.75
CA LEU A 48 -4.31 21.55 7.46
C LEU A 48 -4.08 21.28 8.96
N PRO A 49 -5.00 21.72 9.84
CA PRO A 49 -4.91 21.48 11.28
C PRO A 49 -5.11 20.00 11.65
N ALA A 50 -4.75 19.62 12.90
CA ALA A 50 -4.82 18.24 13.38
C ALA A 50 -6.22 17.63 13.31
N GLU A 51 -7.25 18.46 13.43
CA GLU A 51 -8.66 18.09 13.30
C GLU A 51 -9.01 17.53 11.91
N ALA A 52 -8.19 17.84 10.90
CA ALA A 52 -8.37 17.33 9.55
C ALA A 52 -7.84 15.91 9.35
N ILE A 53 -6.89 15.43 10.18
CA ILE A 53 -6.23 14.14 10.00
C ILE A 53 -7.21 12.97 9.90
N PRO A 54 -8.30 12.87 10.69
CA PRO A 54 -9.25 11.76 10.59
C PRO A 54 -9.93 11.64 9.21
N TYR A 55 -10.12 12.75 8.48
CA TYR A 55 -10.73 12.74 7.15
C TYR A 55 -9.88 11.98 6.13
N LYS A 56 -8.55 11.97 6.34
CA LYS A 56 -7.60 11.17 5.56
C LYS A 56 -7.91 9.67 5.60
N TYR A 57 -8.47 9.18 6.70
CA TYR A 57 -8.81 7.76 6.89
C TYR A 57 -10.24 7.44 6.51
N LEU A 58 -11.14 8.42 6.59
CA LEU A 58 -12.57 8.22 6.34
C LEU A 58 -12.95 8.38 4.86
N LEU A 59 -12.47 9.44 4.21
CA LEU A 59 -12.94 9.82 2.87
C LEU A 59 -12.48 8.87 1.76
N PRO A 60 -11.18 8.45 1.68
CA PRO A 60 -10.72 7.61 0.58
C PRO A 60 -11.47 6.29 0.44
N PRO A 61 -11.72 5.50 1.51
CA PRO A 61 -12.48 4.26 1.38
C PRO A 61 -13.92 4.47 0.88
N LEU A 62 -14.59 5.54 1.30
CA LEU A 62 -15.96 5.86 0.89
C LEU A 62 -16.00 6.19 -0.61
N VAL A 63 -15.08 7.03 -1.08
CA VAL A 63 -14.98 7.38 -2.50
C VAL A 63 -14.57 6.16 -3.33
N LEU A 64 -13.66 5.34 -2.82
CA LEU A 64 -13.19 4.14 -3.51
C LEU A 64 -14.31 3.13 -3.75
N ILE A 65 -15.29 2.98 -2.86
CA ILE A 65 -16.46 2.12 -3.07
C ILE A 65 -17.21 2.56 -4.33
N VAL A 66 -17.50 3.86 -4.46
CA VAL A 66 -18.23 4.41 -5.60
C VAL A 66 -17.44 4.26 -6.89
N VAL A 67 -16.15 4.63 -6.84
CA VAL A 67 -15.26 4.58 -8.00
C VAL A 67 -15.03 3.13 -8.45
N SER A 68 -14.86 2.19 -7.52
CA SER A 68 -14.71 0.77 -7.84
C SER A 68 -15.96 0.19 -8.51
N ALA A 69 -17.16 0.58 -8.06
CA ALA A 69 -18.41 0.16 -8.70
C ALA A 69 -18.54 0.72 -10.13
N LEU A 70 -18.15 1.98 -10.33
CA LEU A 70 -18.11 2.61 -11.66
C LEU A 70 -17.06 1.93 -12.55
N TYR A 71 -15.86 1.72 -12.02
CA TYR A 71 -14.77 1.03 -12.73
C TYR A 71 -15.19 -0.37 -13.18
N ALA A 72 -15.85 -1.16 -12.32
CA ALA A 72 -16.33 -2.49 -12.66
C ALA A 72 -17.36 -2.46 -13.81
N ARG A 73 -18.26 -1.47 -13.83
CA ARG A 73 -19.23 -1.29 -14.94
C ARG A 73 -18.54 -0.93 -16.26
N LEU A 74 -17.50 -0.09 -16.21
CA LEU A 74 -16.74 0.31 -17.40
C LEU A 74 -15.87 -0.85 -17.89
N ALA A 75 -15.26 -1.62 -16.99
CA ALA A 75 -14.45 -2.79 -17.30
C ALA A 75 -15.24 -3.91 -18.01
N ALA A 76 -16.55 -3.99 -17.75
CA ALA A 76 -17.45 -4.91 -18.46
C ALA A 76 -17.75 -4.50 -19.92
N ARG A 77 -17.50 -3.24 -20.29
CA ARG A 77 -17.86 -2.67 -21.60
C ARG A 77 -16.66 -2.33 -22.48
N TRP A 78 -15.51 -2.02 -21.87
CA TRP A 78 -14.34 -1.53 -22.57
C TRP A 78 -13.17 -2.51 -22.46
N SER A 79 -12.31 -2.55 -23.48
CA SER A 79 -11.08 -3.31 -23.42
C SER A 79 -10.15 -2.76 -22.31
N ARG A 80 -9.45 -3.65 -21.62
CA ARG A 80 -8.56 -3.28 -20.51
C ARG A 80 -7.51 -2.24 -20.87
N PRO A 81 -6.76 -2.36 -22.00
CA PRO A 81 -5.80 -1.32 -22.37
C PRO A 81 -6.43 0.06 -22.56
N ARG A 82 -7.64 0.11 -23.16
CA ARG A 82 -8.36 1.37 -23.32
C ARG A 82 -8.77 1.97 -21.98
N LEU A 83 -9.23 1.15 -21.05
CA LEU A 83 -9.63 1.60 -19.72
C LEU A 83 -8.44 2.14 -18.93
N ILE A 84 -7.28 1.45 -18.96
CA ILE A 84 -6.03 1.91 -18.34
C ILE A 84 -5.63 3.27 -18.92
N TYR A 85 -5.61 3.39 -20.25
CA TYR A 85 -5.25 4.64 -20.92
C TYR A 85 -6.14 5.81 -20.49
N ILE A 86 -7.46 5.61 -20.47
CA ILE A 86 -8.43 6.65 -20.06
C ILE A 86 -8.21 7.05 -18.59
N VAL A 87 -8.04 6.08 -17.70
CA VAL A 87 -7.76 6.36 -16.27
C VAL A 87 -6.47 7.15 -16.13
N CYS A 88 -5.39 6.78 -16.83
CA CYS A 88 -4.14 7.52 -16.80
C CYS A 88 -4.29 8.97 -17.28
N VAL A 89 -5.01 9.19 -18.39
CA VAL A 89 -5.24 10.54 -18.94
C VAL A 89 -6.07 11.38 -17.97
N LEU A 90 -7.20 10.85 -17.49
CA LEU A 90 -8.07 11.57 -16.54
C LEU A 90 -7.33 11.87 -15.23
N SER A 91 -6.53 10.93 -14.75
CA SER A 91 -5.72 11.14 -13.54
C SER A 91 -4.64 12.20 -13.75
N ALA A 92 -3.95 12.20 -14.89
CA ALA A 92 -2.93 13.19 -15.22
C ALA A 92 -3.55 14.59 -15.32
N VAL A 93 -4.68 14.72 -16.01
CA VAL A 93 -5.42 15.99 -16.10
C VAL A 93 -5.88 16.46 -14.72
N GLY A 94 -6.44 15.57 -13.91
CA GLY A 94 -6.87 15.89 -12.54
C GLY A 94 -5.74 16.38 -11.66
N ILE A 95 -4.57 15.72 -11.70
CA ILE A 95 -3.38 16.15 -10.93
C ILE A 95 -2.87 17.51 -11.41
N LEU A 96 -2.79 17.74 -12.74
CA LEU A 96 -2.37 19.02 -13.29
C LEU A 96 -3.35 20.14 -12.90
N SER A 97 -4.67 19.88 -12.97
CA SER A 97 -5.69 20.83 -12.53
C SER A 97 -5.56 21.16 -11.04
N THR A 98 -5.36 20.14 -10.20
CA THR A 98 -5.18 20.36 -8.75
C THR A 98 -3.89 21.12 -8.46
N ARG A 99 -2.80 20.82 -9.17
CA ARG A 99 -1.54 21.56 -9.04
C ARG A 99 -1.73 23.04 -9.42
N TRP A 100 -2.48 23.33 -10.48
CA TRP A 100 -2.80 24.69 -10.86
C TRP A 100 -3.65 25.39 -9.78
N LEU A 101 -4.67 24.72 -9.25
CA LEU A 101 -5.49 25.26 -8.15
C LEU A 101 -4.69 25.54 -6.89
N LEU A 102 -3.72 24.68 -6.55
CA LEU A 102 -2.82 24.89 -5.41
C LEU A 102 -1.95 26.15 -5.56
N SER A 103 -1.65 26.58 -6.79
CA SER A 103 -0.94 27.84 -7.01
C SER A 103 -1.80 29.08 -6.75
N VAL A 104 -3.13 28.93 -6.75
CA VAL A 104 -4.12 30.01 -6.51
C VAL A 104 -4.63 29.97 -5.07
N GLU A 105 -4.95 28.78 -4.54
CA GLU A 105 -5.55 28.56 -3.22
C GLU A 105 -4.80 27.46 -2.44
N SER A 106 -3.63 27.77 -1.92
CA SER A 106 -2.74 26.78 -1.29
C SER A 106 -3.26 26.16 0.03
N HIS A 107 -4.22 26.80 0.72
CA HIS A 107 -4.68 26.41 2.06
C HIS A 107 -6.18 26.01 2.09
N SER A 108 -6.80 25.74 0.94
CA SER A 108 -8.20 25.31 0.92
C SER A 108 -8.34 23.90 1.46
N PHE A 109 -9.11 23.75 2.56
CA PHE A 109 -9.43 22.44 3.15
C PHE A 109 -9.99 21.45 2.13
N THR A 110 -10.96 21.90 1.34
CA THR A 110 -11.64 21.06 0.33
C THR A 110 -10.66 20.61 -0.75
N LEU A 111 -9.77 21.50 -1.20
CA LEU A 111 -8.79 21.19 -2.24
C LEU A 111 -7.77 20.14 -1.76
N LEU A 112 -7.22 20.30 -0.55
CA LEU A 112 -6.22 19.39 0.00
C LEU A 112 -6.81 18.04 0.37
N CYS A 113 -7.99 18.00 0.99
CA CYS A 113 -8.72 16.75 1.22
C CYS A 113 -9.07 16.06 -0.10
N GLY A 114 -9.56 16.81 -1.07
CA GLY A 114 -9.86 16.31 -2.41
C GLY A 114 -8.64 15.74 -3.12
N LEU A 115 -7.51 16.44 -3.08
CA LEU A 115 -6.23 15.96 -3.62
C LEU A 115 -5.80 14.66 -2.96
N TYR A 116 -5.85 14.60 -1.63
CA TYR A 116 -5.44 13.39 -0.89
C TYR A 116 -6.29 12.19 -1.28
N VAL A 117 -7.63 12.35 -1.28
CA VAL A 117 -8.58 11.31 -1.69
C VAL A 117 -8.35 10.90 -3.15
N PHE A 118 -8.11 11.85 -4.04
CA PHE A 118 -7.87 11.61 -5.46
C PHE A 118 -6.60 10.79 -5.66
N ILE A 119 -5.49 11.14 -5.00
CA ILE A 119 -4.24 10.38 -5.03
C ILE A 119 -4.43 8.95 -4.55
N ASP A 120 -5.14 8.76 -3.43
CA ASP A 120 -5.37 7.43 -2.85
C ASP A 120 -6.20 6.54 -3.78
N VAL A 121 -7.28 7.10 -4.35
CA VAL A 121 -8.14 6.41 -5.33
C VAL A 121 -7.37 6.04 -6.60
N ILE A 122 -6.57 6.97 -7.16
CA ILE A 122 -5.72 6.68 -8.33
C ILE A 122 -4.73 5.56 -7.99
N SER A 123 -4.09 5.60 -6.83
CA SER A 123 -3.14 4.58 -6.38
C SER A 123 -3.78 3.20 -6.30
N ALA A 124 -5.00 3.11 -5.76
CA ALA A 124 -5.76 1.87 -5.70
C ALA A 124 -6.15 1.36 -7.10
N LEU A 125 -6.58 2.25 -8.01
CA LEU A 125 -6.90 1.87 -9.40
C LEU A 125 -5.66 1.41 -10.17
N VAL A 126 -4.55 2.12 -10.04
CA VAL A 126 -3.31 1.80 -10.76
C VAL A 126 -2.78 0.42 -10.34
N ILE A 127 -2.80 0.07 -9.04
CA ILE A 127 -2.36 -1.26 -8.59
C ILE A 127 -3.32 -2.37 -9.06
N LEU A 128 -4.62 -2.12 -9.05
CA LEU A 128 -5.63 -3.04 -9.58
C LEU A 128 -5.40 -3.27 -11.08
N GLN A 129 -5.23 -2.21 -11.86
CA GLN A 129 -4.97 -2.27 -13.30
C GLN A 129 -3.65 -2.97 -13.63
N PHE A 130 -2.61 -2.71 -12.84
CA PHE A 130 -1.31 -3.35 -12.98
C PHE A 130 -1.39 -4.87 -12.89
N TRP A 131 -2.01 -5.40 -11.83
CA TRP A 131 -2.11 -6.84 -11.63
C TRP A 131 -3.06 -7.52 -12.62
N THR A 132 -4.16 -6.85 -12.98
CA THR A 132 -5.08 -7.39 -13.99
C THR A 132 -4.42 -7.43 -15.37
N PHE A 133 -3.68 -6.38 -15.75
CA PHE A 133 -2.95 -6.32 -17.02
C PHE A 133 -1.80 -7.34 -17.07
N ALA A 134 -1.05 -7.50 -15.97
CA ALA A 134 -0.03 -8.54 -15.87
C ALA A 134 -0.63 -9.95 -16.02
N GLY A 135 -1.81 -10.19 -15.45
CA GLY A 135 -2.53 -11.46 -15.59
C GLY A 135 -2.98 -11.77 -17.04
N ASP A 136 -3.23 -10.72 -17.85
CA ASP A 136 -3.61 -10.89 -19.26
C ASP A 136 -2.41 -11.09 -20.19
N LEU A 137 -1.22 -10.62 -19.79
CA LEU A 137 -0.01 -10.69 -20.59
C LEU A 137 0.75 -12.01 -20.45
N PHE A 138 0.60 -12.70 -19.32
CA PHE A 138 1.41 -13.88 -19.01
C PHE A 138 0.53 -15.08 -18.65
N THR A 139 0.86 -16.23 -19.24
CA THR A 139 0.28 -17.52 -18.85
C THR A 139 0.73 -17.90 -17.44
N ALA A 140 0.01 -18.80 -16.76
CA ALA A 140 0.34 -19.24 -15.41
C ALA A 140 1.78 -19.83 -15.29
N ARG A 141 2.33 -20.39 -16.38
CA ARG A 141 3.69 -20.92 -16.42
C ARG A 141 4.72 -19.80 -16.54
N GLU A 142 4.48 -18.80 -17.39
CA GLU A 142 5.33 -17.60 -17.53
C GLU A 142 5.31 -16.75 -16.28
N ALA A 143 4.12 -16.54 -15.68
CA ALA A 143 3.93 -15.76 -14.46
C ALA A 143 4.82 -16.23 -13.31
N ARG A 144 5.00 -17.55 -13.12
CA ARG A 144 5.88 -18.10 -12.08
C ARG A 144 7.34 -17.64 -12.22
N ARG A 145 7.78 -17.32 -13.44
CA ARG A 145 9.16 -16.89 -13.73
C ARG A 145 9.29 -15.37 -13.74
N VAL A 146 8.26 -14.67 -14.25
CA VAL A 146 8.31 -13.23 -14.52
C VAL A 146 7.82 -12.40 -13.32
N PHE A 147 6.82 -12.86 -12.56
CA PHE A 147 6.26 -12.11 -11.43
C PHE A 147 7.27 -11.79 -10.32
N PRO A 148 8.21 -12.68 -9.94
CA PRO A 148 9.26 -12.31 -9.00
C PRO A 148 10.13 -11.14 -9.47
N LEU A 149 10.41 -11.06 -10.79
CA LEU A 149 11.17 -9.96 -11.39
C LEU A 149 10.38 -8.65 -11.36
N ILE A 150 9.09 -8.71 -11.69
CA ILE A 150 8.18 -7.57 -11.64
C ILE A 150 8.05 -7.04 -10.20
N THR A 151 7.92 -7.95 -9.23
CA THR A 151 7.84 -7.58 -7.80
C THR A 151 9.15 -6.97 -7.29
N ALA A 152 10.30 -7.44 -7.79
CA ALA A 152 11.58 -6.79 -7.50
C ALA A 152 11.62 -5.32 -7.97
N GLY A 153 10.96 -4.99 -9.09
CA GLY A 153 10.77 -3.62 -9.55
C GLY A 153 10.01 -2.77 -8.53
N SER A 154 8.95 -3.29 -7.92
CA SER A 154 8.20 -2.60 -6.85
C SER A 154 9.06 -2.36 -5.61
N THR A 155 9.90 -3.32 -5.23
CA THR A 155 10.83 -3.16 -4.10
C THR A 155 11.90 -2.10 -4.40
N LEU A 156 12.45 -2.10 -5.60
CA LEU A 156 13.40 -1.08 -6.05
C LEU A 156 12.76 0.32 -6.04
N SER A 157 11.46 0.43 -6.35
CA SER A 157 10.73 1.69 -6.28
C SER A 157 10.76 2.31 -4.89
N ASN A 158 10.64 1.52 -3.81
CA ASN A 158 10.72 2.05 -2.44
C ASN A 158 12.09 2.70 -2.17
N LEU A 159 13.17 2.10 -2.67
CA LEU A 159 14.52 2.61 -2.48
C LEU A 159 14.78 3.86 -3.33
N VAL A 160 14.49 3.77 -4.63
CA VAL A 160 14.78 4.86 -5.59
C VAL A 160 13.92 6.09 -5.30
N PHE A 161 12.60 5.92 -5.20
CA PHE A 161 11.69 7.05 -4.98
C PHE A 161 11.73 7.56 -3.54
N GLY A 162 11.94 6.69 -2.53
CA GLY A 162 12.14 7.11 -1.16
C GLY A 162 13.36 8.02 -1.01
N LEU A 163 14.52 7.57 -1.48
CA LEU A 163 15.75 8.35 -1.45
C LEU A 163 15.68 9.58 -2.35
N GLY A 164 15.16 9.41 -3.59
CA GLY A 164 15.04 10.51 -4.55
C GLY A 164 14.17 11.66 -4.03
N LEU A 165 12.99 11.35 -3.47
CA LEU A 165 12.10 12.36 -2.89
C LEU A 165 12.74 13.04 -1.67
N SER A 166 13.41 12.27 -0.80
CA SER A 166 14.12 12.84 0.34
C SER A 166 15.24 13.81 -0.10
N ALA A 167 16.00 13.45 -1.13
CA ALA A 167 17.12 14.26 -1.63
C ALA A 167 16.66 15.57 -2.28
N VAL A 168 15.53 15.56 -3.00
CA VAL A 168 15.03 16.78 -3.70
C VAL A 168 14.06 17.60 -2.86
N ALA A 169 13.58 17.11 -1.73
CA ALA A 169 12.57 17.78 -0.90
C ALA A 169 13.00 19.18 -0.42
N SER A 170 14.29 19.39 -0.17
CA SER A 170 14.82 20.70 0.24
C SER A 170 14.87 21.74 -0.88
N SER A 171 14.93 21.29 -2.14
CA SER A 171 15.17 22.13 -3.31
C SER A 171 13.93 22.41 -4.15
N VAL A 172 12.91 21.54 -4.04
CA VAL A 172 11.70 21.55 -4.88
C VAL A 172 10.46 21.69 -4.00
N ASP A 173 9.49 22.44 -4.48
CA ASP A 173 8.19 22.53 -3.77
C ASP A 173 7.45 21.18 -3.81
N PRO A 174 6.86 20.73 -2.69
CA PRO A 174 6.09 19.48 -2.68
C PRO A 174 5.01 19.42 -3.76
N GLY A 175 4.34 20.54 -4.08
CA GLY A 175 3.37 20.62 -5.15
C GLY A 175 3.95 20.32 -6.55
N ASP A 176 5.22 20.67 -6.81
CA ASP A 176 5.89 20.40 -8.08
C ASP A 176 6.23 18.93 -8.27
N LEU A 177 6.44 18.21 -7.19
CA LEU A 177 6.73 16.77 -7.23
C LEU A 177 5.53 15.93 -7.69
N LEU A 178 4.32 16.49 -7.69
CA LEU A 178 3.15 15.87 -8.33
C LEU A 178 3.35 15.68 -9.84
N LEU A 179 4.25 16.44 -10.47
CA LEU A 179 4.60 16.25 -11.89
C LEU A 179 5.29 14.91 -12.15
N ILE A 180 6.02 14.35 -11.15
CA ILE A 180 6.58 12.99 -11.24
C ILE A 180 5.45 11.96 -11.41
N MET A 181 4.35 12.17 -10.69
CA MET A 181 3.16 11.32 -10.79
C MET A 181 2.55 11.41 -12.20
N VAL A 182 2.43 12.62 -12.76
CA VAL A 182 1.95 12.83 -14.14
C VAL A 182 2.85 12.13 -15.14
N GLY A 183 4.17 12.33 -15.06
CA GLY A 183 5.15 11.67 -15.93
C GLY A 183 5.05 10.14 -15.85
N SER A 184 4.84 9.62 -14.64
CA SER A 184 4.67 8.16 -14.42
C SER A 184 3.36 7.64 -15.03
N LEU A 185 2.27 8.38 -14.96
CA LEU A 185 1.01 8.03 -15.64
C LEU A 185 1.17 8.01 -17.17
N VAL A 186 1.96 8.93 -17.73
CA VAL A 186 2.30 8.92 -19.16
C VAL A 186 3.12 7.69 -19.52
N VAL A 187 4.11 7.31 -18.70
CA VAL A 187 4.87 6.06 -18.89
C VAL A 187 3.97 4.83 -18.85
N ILE A 188 3.07 4.76 -17.87
CA ILE A 188 2.09 3.67 -17.75
C ILE A 188 1.21 3.57 -18.99
N ALA A 189 0.68 4.69 -19.46
CA ALA A 189 -0.14 4.75 -20.68
C ALA A 189 0.66 4.29 -21.90
N GLY A 190 1.92 4.75 -22.06
CA GLY A 190 2.81 4.35 -23.15
C GLY A 190 3.13 2.86 -23.15
N VAL A 191 3.48 2.28 -21.99
CA VAL A 191 3.71 0.84 -21.83
C VAL A 191 2.45 0.04 -22.17
N THR A 192 1.29 0.50 -21.71
CA THR A 192 0.01 -0.17 -21.99
C THR A 192 -0.28 -0.18 -23.48
N VAL A 193 -0.13 0.94 -24.18
CA VAL A 193 -0.33 1.02 -25.64
C VAL A 193 0.66 0.11 -26.37
N ARG A 194 1.91 0.05 -25.93
CA ARG A 194 2.96 -0.78 -26.54
C ARG A 194 2.69 -2.28 -26.40
N LEU A 195 2.13 -2.70 -25.26
CA LEU A 195 1.86 -4.13 -24.97
C LEU A 195 0.42 -4.54 -25.32
N ALA A 196 -0.48 -3.62 -25.63
CA ALA A 196 -1.89 -3.89 -25.96
C ALA A 196 -2.08 -4.96 -27.07
N PRO A 197 -1.30 -4.97 -28.19
CA PRO A 197 -1.43 -5.99 -29.22
C PRO A 197 -1.14 -7.41 -28.72
N GLU A 198 -0.32 -7.55 -27.68
CA GLU A 198 0.10 -8.84 -27.14
C GLU A 198 -0.95 -9.44 -26.18
N THR A 199 -1.83 -8.60 -25.59
CA THR A 199 -2.93 -9.08 -24.72
C THR A 199 -4.06 -9.77 -25.48
N ILE A 200 -4.31 -9.37 -26.72
CA ILE A 200 -5.38 -9.94 -27.55
C ILE A 200 -5.10 -11.40 -27.91
N SER A 201 -3.84 -11.78 -28.01
CA SER A 201 -3.43 -13.17 -28.33
C SER A 201 -3.52 -14.11 -27.13
N ALA A 202 -3.44 -13.61 -25.91
CA ALA A 202 -3.47 -14.41 -24.67
C ALA A 202 -4.89 -14.62 -24.10
N SER A 203 -5.84 -13.74 -24.42
CA SER A 203 -7.18 -13.77 -23.84
C SER A 203 -8.09 -14.89 -24.36
N THR A 204 -7.75 -15.51 -25.50
CA THR A 204 -8.53 -16.62 -26.08
C THR A 204 -8.45 -17.90 -25.24
N ASP A 205 -7.41 -18.04 -24.40
CA ASP A 205 -7.22 -19.24 -23.55
C ASP A 205 -7.72 -19.08 -22.09
N ASN A 206 -8.15 -17.89 -21.68
CA ASN A 206 -8.39 -17.58 -20.26
C ASN A 206 -9.84 -17.33 -19.84
N GLU A 207 -10.83 -17.46 -20.75
CA GLU A 207 -12.25 -17.17 -20.45
C GLU A 207 -12.92 -18.10 -19.42
N SER A 208 -12.24 -19.14 -18.94
CA SER A 208 -12.84 -20.16 -18.06
C SER A 208 -12.63 -19.96 -16.55
N ARG A 209 -12.03 -18.85 -16.10
CA ARG A 209 -11.79 -18.58 -14.67
C ARG A 209 -12.51 -17.35 -14.13
N GLN A 210 -13.80 -17.24 -14.37
CA GLN A 210 -14.63 -16.31 -13.58
C GLN A 210 -14.69 -16.81 -12.13
N SER A 211 -14.07 -16.06 -11.23
CA SER A 211 -14.20 -16.26 -9.79
C SER A 211 -15.68 -16.13 -9.41
N ARG A 212 -16.27 -17.20 -8.90
CA ARG A 212 -17.59 -17.13 -8.26
C ARG A 212 -17.56 -16.10 -7.14
N PRO A 213 -18.63 -15.29 -6.99
CA PRO A 213 -18.72 -14.38 -5.85
C PRO A 213 -18.54 -15.16 -4.55
N PRO A 214 -17.90 -14.57 -3.53
CA PRO A 214 -17.66 -15.25 -2.27
C PRO A 214 -18.99 -15.68 -1.66
N SER A 215 -19.18 -16.99 -1.53
CA SER A 215 -20.30 -17.54 -0.76
C SER A 215 -20.17 -17.10 0.69
N ARG A 216 -21.29 -16.88 1.39
CA ARG A 216 -21.28 -16.59 2.83
C ARG A 216 -20.47 -17.66 3.54
N ILE A 217 -19.38 -17.25 4.19
CA ILE A 217 -18.53 -18.15 4.96
C ILE A 217 -19.01 -18.12 6.40
N ASP A 218 -19.35 -19.29 6.91
CA ASP A 218 -19.49 -19.47 8.34
C ASP A 218 -18.09 -19.66 8.93
N LEU A 219 -17.61 -18.68 9.71
CA LEU A 219 -16.32 -18.73 10.39
C LEU A 219 -16.17 -19.93 11.33
N ARG A 220 -17.30 -20.55 11.71
CA ARG A 220 -17.32 -21.74 12.57
C ARG A 220 -17.01 -23.04 11.82
N THR A 221 -16.94 -23.00 10.49
CA THR A 221 -16.70 -24.18 9.65
C THR A 221 -15.31 -24.80 9.89
N HIS A 222 -14.33 -24.00 10.33
CA HIS A 222 -12.99 -24.47 10.63
C HIS A 222 -12.42 -23.73 11.86
N PRO A 223 -11.84 -24.45 12.84
CA PRO A 223 -11.42 -23.85 14.13
C PRO A 223 -10.35 -22.75 14.01
N LEU A 224 -9.55 -22.75 12.95
CA LEU A 224 -8.52 -21.74 12.72
C LEU A 224 -9.07 -20.44 12.11
N LEU A 225 -10.24 -20.44 11.48
CA LEU A 225 -10.76 -19.25 10.80
C LEU A 225 -11.04 -18.06 11.75
N PRO A 226 -11.65 -18.26 12.93
CA PRO A 226 -11.84 -17.17 13.89
C PRO A 226 -10.52 -16.57 14.37
N THR A 227 -9.53 -17.41 14.66
CA THR A 227 -8.18 -16.96 15.08
C THR A 227 -7.50 -16.15 13.98
N ILE A 228 -7.51 -16.63 12.74
CA ILE A 228 -6.95 -15.90 11.60
C ILE A 228 -7.68 -14.56 11.40
N ALA A 229 -9.01 -14.57 11.46
CA ALA A 229 -9.80 -13.34 11.35
C ALA A 229 -9.48 -12.35 12.49
N GLY A 230 -9.36 -12.83 13.74
CA GLY A 230 -8.96 -12.04 14.89
C GLY A 230 -7.57 -11.42 14.72
N LEU A 231 -6.57 -12.21 14.28
CA LEU A 231 -5.22 -11.72 13.99
C LEU A 231 -5.23 -10.63 12.91
N VAL A 232 -5.95 -10.83 11.81
CA VAL A 232 -6.04 -9.86 10.72
C VAL A 232 -6.73 -8.57 11.19
N LEU A 233 -7.77 -8.66 12.01
CA LEU A 233 -8.43 -7.50 12.60
C LEU A 233 -7.48 -6.71 13.51
N LEU A 234 -6.79 -7.38 14.44
CA LEU A 234 -5.84 -6.75 15.35
C LEU A 234 -4.73 -6.03 14.59
N VAL A 235 -4.13 -6.69 13.59
CA VAL A 235 -3.13 -6.05 12.71
C VAL A 235 -3.71 -4.83 12.03
N THR A 236 -4.93 -4.92 11.50
CA THR A 236 -5.57 -3.80 10.80
C THR A 236 -5.78 -2.61 11.75
N ILE A 237 -6.30 -2.85 12.95
CA ILE A 237 -6.53 -1.81 13.96
C ILE A 237 -5.22 -1.16 14.36
N ILE A 238 -4.23 -1.97 14.76
CA ILE A 238 -2.94 -1.50 15.26
C ILE A 238 -2.17 -0.73 14.17
N SER A 239 -2.16 -1.23 12.92
CA SER A 239 -1.51 -0.54 11.79
C SER A 239 -2.11 0.84 11.53
N ASN A 240 -3.45 0.98 11.58
CA ASN A 240 -4.10 2.27 11.38
C ASN A 240 -3.82 3.23 12.55
N ILE A 241 -3.81 2.75 13.80
CA ILE A 241 -3.44 3.58 14.96
C ILE A 241 -1.99 4.03 14.86
N ALA A 242 -1.07 3.15 14.50
CA ALA A 242 0.36 3.49 14.33
C ALA A 242 0.58 4.52 13.20
N ASP A 243 -0.20 4.44 12.11
CA ASP A 243 -0.15 5.44 11.04
C ASP A 243 -0.69 6.80 11.51
N TYR A 244 -1.81 6.79 12.25
CA TYR A 244 -2.41 7.98 12.85
C TYR A 244 -1.47 8.65 13.87
N GLN A 245 -0.81 7.86 14.73
CA GLN A 245 0.21 8.36 15.67
C GLN A 245 1.36 9.05 14.94
N LEU A 246 1.81 8.47 13.81
CA LEU A 246 2.87 9.08 13.00
C LEU A 246 2.39 10.39 12.36
N ASP A 247 1.15 10.49 11.88
CA ASP A 247 0.59 11.75 11.35
C ASP A 247 0.59 12.86 12.41
N LEU A 248 0.10 12.54 13.63
CA LEU A 248 0.09 13.48 14.75
C LEU A 248 1.51 13.93 15.14
N ALA A 249 2.47 13.00 15.17
CA ALA A 249 3.85 13.31 15.52
C ALA A 249 4.54 14.16 14.43
N LEU A 250 4.28 13.86 13.15
CA LEU A 250 4.79 14.63 12.02
C LEU A 250 4.30 16.06 12.06
N GLN A 251 3.00 16.24 12.23
CA GLN A 251 2.39 17.57 12.28
C GLN A 251 2.90 18.39 13.47
N ARG A 252 3.08 17.77 14.64
CA ARG A 252 3.66 18.44 15.82
C ARG A 252 5.12 18.83 15.64
N HIS A 253 5.89 18.00 14.92
CA HIS A 253 7.33 18.20 14.76
C HIS A 253 7.67 19.20 13.65
N TYR A 254 6.96 19.11 12.51
CA TYR A 254 7.24 19.92 11.32
C TYR A 254 6.29 21.11 11.15
N GLY A 255 5.07 21.07 11.73
CA GLY A 255 4.07 22.11 11.52
C GLY A 255 3.84 22.38 10.03
N ASP A 256 4.08 23.62 9.61
CA ASP A 256 3.90 24.07 8.22
C ASP A 256 5.10 23.73 7.30
N ASP A 257 6.17 23.11 7.83
CA ASP A 257 7.33 22.71 7.02
C ASP A 257 7.04 21.42 6.22
N GLY A 258 6.30 21.55 5.14
CA GLY A 258 6.01 20.46 4.22
C GLY A 258 7.25 19.86 3.54
N ARG A 259 8.34 20.64 3.36
CA ARG A 259 9.59 20.17 2.78
C ARG A 259 10.36 19.25 3.74
N GLY A 260 10.52 19.67 4.99
CA GLY A 260 11.14 18.87 6.03
C GLY A 260 10.35 17.58 6.29
N MET A 261 9.02 17.67 6.32
CA MET A 261 8.13 16.52 6.46
C MET A 261 8.30 15.53 5.29
N LEU A 262 8.36 16.00 4.05
CA LEU A 262 8.57 15.17 2.87
C LEU A 262 9.96 14.52 2.87
N ALA A 263 11.00 15.25 3.27
CA ALA A 263 12.35 14.70 3.41
C ALA A 263 12.40 13.56 4.41
N PHE A 264 11.74 13.74 5.56
CA PHE A 264 11.61 12.68 6.56
C PHE A 264 10.83 11.47 6.03
N LEU A 265 9.66 11.67 5.42
CA LEU A 265 8.83 10.60 4.88
C LEU A 265 9.56 9.81 3.79
N GLY A 266 10.31 10.49 2.91
CA GLY A 266 11.14 9.87 1.88
C GLY A 266 12.27 9.02 2.50
N SER A 267 13.00 9.57 3.48
CA SER A 267 14.04 8.84 4.23
C SER A 267 13.46 7.63 4.97
N PHE A 268 12.33 7.82 5.65
CA PHE A 268 11.62 6.74 6.35
C PHE A 268 11.23 5.61 5.40
N ARG A 269 10.72 5.96 4.21
CA ARG A 269 10.35 4.99 3.17
C ARG A 269 11.57 4.23 2.65
N PHE A 270 12.69 4.92 2.41
CA PHE A 270 13.95 4.31 1.99
C PHE A 270 14.48 3.31 3.03
N TRP A 271 14.63 3.73 4.29
CA TRP A 271 15.17 2.89 5.35
C TRP A 271 14.25 1.71 5.68
N SER A 272 12.93 1.92 5.66
CA SER A 272 11.96 0.83 5.83
C SER A 272 12.03 -0.16 4.66
N GLY A 273 12.17 0.31 3.42
CA GLY A 273 12.34 -0.54 2.24
C GLY A 273 13.65 -1.35 2.30
N LEU A 274 14.76 -0.71 2.69
CA LEU A 274 16.05 -1.37 2.86
C LEU A 274 15.99 -2.43 3.99
N GLY A 275 15.37 -2.08 5.11
CA GLY A 275 15.14 -3.00 6.23
C GLY A 275 14.28 -4.20 5.83
N ALA A 276 13.22 -4.00 5.08
CA ALA A 276 12.37 -5.07 4.56
C ALA A 276 13.15 -6.01 3.62
N CYS A 277 13.95 -5.46 2.70
CA CYS A 277 14.84 -6.25 1.84
C CYS A 277 15.85 -7.06 2.66
N ALA A 278 16.56 -6.42 3.58
CA ALA A 278 17.55 -7.08 4.41
C ALA A 278 16.91 -8.21 5.23
N LEU A 279 15.77 -7.95 5.85
CA LEU A 279 15.03 -8.92 6.64
C LEU A 279 14.57 -10.12 5.79
N GLN A 280 14.02 -9.84 4.60
CA GLN A 280 13.52 -10.86 3.69
C GLN A 280 14.62 -11.82 3.22
N PHE A 281 15.79 -11.29 2.85
CA PHE A 281 16.87 -12.11 2.30
C PHE A 281 17.74 -12.75 3.38
N LEU A 282 17.98 -12.08 4.51
CA LEU A 282 18.94 -12.54 5.52
C LEU A 282 18.30 -13.31 6.67
N VAL A 283 17.08 -12.95 7.06
CA VAL A 283 16.50 -13.39 8.34
C VAL A 283 15.24 -14.24 8.17
N ALA A 284 14.31 -13.85 7.28
CA ALA A 284 12.96 -14.43 7.22
C ALA A 284 12.96 -15.95 7.10
N ARG A 285 13.77 -16.49 6.17
CA ARG A 285 13.87 -17.94 5.96
C ARG A 285 14.43 -18.65 7.21
N ARG A 286 15.56 -18.15 7.75
CA ARG A 286 16.21 -18.76 8.92
C ARG A 286 15.33 -18.73 10.16
N LEU A 287 14.60 -17.61 10.35
CA LEU A 287 13.68 -17.44 11.47
C LEU A 287 12.55 -18.47 11.41
N LEU A 288 11.89 -18.60 10.26
CA LEU A 288 10.76 -19.52 10.08
C LEU A 288 11.22 -21.00 10.18
N GLU A 289 12.39 -21.33 9.62
CA GLU A 289 12.94 -22.71 9.68
C GLU A 289 13.34 -23.08 11.11
N ARG A 290 13.91 -22.15 11.91
CA ARG A 290 14.45 -22.45 13.23
C ARG A 290 13.44 -22.32 14.37
N PHE A 291 12.57 -21.32 14.30
CA PHE A 291 11.66 -20.95 15.39
C PHE A 291 10.19 -21.18 15.05
N GLY A 292 9.89 -21.55 13.80
CA GLY A 292 8.53 -21.88 13.37
C GLY A 292 7.63 -20.66 13.13
N VAL A 293 6.35 -20.94 12.76
CA VAL A 293 5.34 -19.95 12.37
C VAL A 293 4.94 -19.04 13.55
N GLY A 294 4.87 -19.62 14.78
CA GLY A 294 4.50 -18.85 15.97
C GLY A 294 5.47 -17.69 16.27
N ALA A 295 6.78 -17.94 16.17
CA ALA A 295 7.78 -16.88 16.34
C ALA A 295 7.66 -15.80 15.26
N GLY A 296 7.35 -16.18 14.02
CA GLY A 296 7.09 -15.23 12.92
C GLY A 296 5.88 -14.32 13.20
N LEU A 297 4.84 -14.86 13.81
CA LEU A 297 3.63 -14.08 14.18
C LEU A 297 3.86 -13.18 15.40
N LEU A 298 4.71 -13.60 16.37
CA LEU A 298 4.99 -12.84 17.58
C LEU A 298 5.98 -11.68 17.37
N LEU A 299 6.82 -11.72 16.33
CA LEU A 299 7.86 -10.71 16.13
C LEU A 299 7.27 -9.30 15.93
N LEU A 300 6.20 -9.19 15.17
CA LEU A 300 5.53 -7.91 14.89
C LEU A 300 4.89 -7.31 16.16
N PRO A 301 4.03 -8.01 16.92
CA PRO A 301 3.43 -7.45 18.14
C PRO A 301 4.50 -7.09 19.19
N VAL A 302 5.57 -7.86 19.36
CA VAL A 302 6.66 -7.52 20.28
C VAL A 302 7.37 -6.24 19.86
N ALA A 303 7.67 -6.05 18.58
CA ALA A 303 8.30 -4.85 18.07
C ALA A 303 7.39 -3.61 18.25
N ILE A 304 6.08 -3.76 18.00
CA ILE A 304 5.08 -2.71 18.22
C ILE A 304 4.96 -2.38 19.72
N ALA A 305 4.95 -3.39 20.59
CA ALA A 305 4.92 -3.16 22.05
C ALA A 305 6.13 -2.35 22.52
N GLY A 306 7.34 -2.72 22.08
CA GLY A 306 8.57 -2.00 22.40
C GLY A 306 8.52 -0.54 21.91
N GLY A 307 8.06 -0.31 20.68
CA GLY A 307 7.89 1.03 20.15
C GLY A 307 6.81 1.84 20.89
N SER A 308 5.69 1.22 21.26
CA SER A 308 4.63 1.89 22.05
C SER A 308 5.11 2.25 23.45
N MET A 309 5.93 1.41 24.08
CA MET A 309 6.57 1.74 25.35
C MET A 309 7.53 2.93 25.18
N ALA A 310 8.32 2.97 24.11
CA ALA A 310 9.19 4.10 23.81
C ALA A 310 8.38 5.40 23.62
N ILE A 311 7.19 5.35 22.98
CA ILE A 311 6.29 6.50 22.86
C ILE A 311 5.87 7.03 24.24
N LEU A 312 5.49 6.15 25.16
CA LEU A 312 5.12 6.53 26.53
C LEU A 312 6.27 7.19 27.29
N LEU A 313 7.47 6.62 27.19
CA LEU A 313 8.65 7.10 27.91
C LEU A 313 9.20 8.42 27.38
N THR A 314 9.04 8.70 26.09
CA THR A 314 9.62 9.88 25.42
C THR A 314 8.66 11.04 25.22
N GLY A 315 7.42 10.90 25.64
CA GLY A 315 6.44 11.96 25.41
C GLY A 315 5.92 12.01 23.95
N GLY A 316 6.04 10.90 23.18
CA GLY A 316 5.59 10.89 21.78
C GLY A 316 6.60 11.51 20.82
N ALA A 317 7.90 11.45 21.13
CA ALA A 317 8.96 11.92 20.23
C ALA A 317 8.84 11.24 18.85
N LEU A 318 9.09 11.98 17.77
CA LEU A 318 8.92 11.51 16.39
C LEU A 318 9.68 10.21 16.10
N TRP A 319 10.93 10.07 16.60
CA TRP A 319 11.69 8.83 16.43
C TRP A 319 11.01 7.62 17.12
N ALA A 320 10.44 7.83 18.31
CA ALA A 320 9.77 6.76 19.06
C ALA A 320 8.48 6.30 18.36
N VAL A 321 7.70 7.25 17.80
CA VAL A 321 6.51 6.96 17.01
C VAL A 321 6.86 6.29 15.69
N SER A 322 8.03 6.58 15.14
CA SER A 322 8.50 5.95 13.90
C SER A 322 8.85 4.47 14.07
N VAL A 323 9.19 4.00 15.28
CA VAL A 323 9.54 2.60 15.55
C VAL A 323 8.36 1.64 15.31
N PRO A 324 7.17 1.79 15.94
CA PRO A 324 6.05 0.88 15.69
C PRO A 324 5.58 0.95 14.24
N ARG A 325 5.55 2.14 13.64
CA ARG A 325 5.17 2.27 12.22
C ARG A 325 6.19 1.65 11.27
N GLY A 326 7.49 1.84 11.52
CA GLY A 326 8.57 1.19 10.76
C GLY A 326 8.53 -0.32 10.91
N SER A 327 8.31 -0.82 12.13
CA SER A 327 8.14 -2.25 12.41
C SER A 327 6.94 -2.83 11.65
N ASP A 328 5.80 -2.12 11.62
CA ASP A 328 4.63 -2.52 10.84
C ASP A 328 4.98 -2.63 9.35
N VAL A 329 5.61 -1.62 8.76
CA VAL A 329 5.98 -1.63 7.33
C VAL A 329 6.99 -2.72 7.00
N VAL A 330 7.99 -2.95 7.87
CA VAL A 330 9.08 -3.91 7.62
C VAL A 330 8.65 -5.35 7.92
N LEU A 331 8.09 -5.61 9.09
CA LEU A 331 7.81 -6.97 9.56
C LEU A 331 6.52 -7.55 9.00
N LYS A 332 5.48 -6.71 8.78
CA LYS A 332 4.18 -7.14 8.31
C LYS A 332 4.28 -7.83 6.95
N TYR A 333 4.85 -7.15 5.96
CA TYR A 333 4.93 -7.66 4.59
C TYR A 333 6.03 -8.69 4.36
N THR A 334 6.97 -8.87 5.30
CA THR A 334 8.08 -9.82 5.15
C THR A 334 7.85 -11.12 5.91
N ILE A 335 7.65 -11.05 7.21
CA ILE A 335 7.57 -12.23 8.10
C ILE A 335 6.14 -12.53 8.50
N HIS A 336 5.38 -11.51 8.94
CA HIS A 336 4.05 -11.72 9.48
C HIS A 336 3.07 -12.25 8.43
N ASP A 337 2.98 -11.63 7.24
CA ASP A 337 2.08 -12.07 6.17
C ASP A 337 2.50 -13.45 5.62
N ALA A 338 3.82 -13.75 5.57
CA ALA A 338 4.29 -15.07 5.23
C ALA A 338 3.83 -16.12 6.25
N SER A 339 3.97 -15.82 7.55
CA SER A 339 3.53 -16.68 8.66
C SER A 339 2.00 -16.87 8.67
N LEU A 340 1.26 -15.79 8.43
CA LEU A 340 -0.20 -15.81 8.33
C LEU A 340 -0.66 -16.69 7.15
N ASN A 341 0.03 -16.61 6.00
CA ASN A 341 -0.27 -17.46 4.85
C ASN A 341 -0.02 -18.95 5.15
N LEU A 342 0.96 -19.29 6.00
CA LEU A 342 1.19 -20.65 6.44
C LEU A 342 0.05 -21.18 7.32
N LEU A 343 -0.60 -20.33 8.12
CA LEU A 343 -1.80 -20.72 8.89
C LEU A 343 -3.00 -21.09 8.01
N PHE A 344 -3.04 -20.62 6.77
CA PHE A 344 -4.09 -21.02 5.83
C PHE A 344 -3.84 -22.39 5.19
N LEU A 345 -2.64 -22.98 5.29
CA LEU A 345 -2.33 -24.27 4.64
C LEU A 345 -3.20 -25.45 5.12
N PRO A 346 -3.54 -25.58 6.43
CA PRO A 346 -4.41 -26.66 6.89
C PRO A 346 -5.88 -26.53 6.44
N ILE A 347 -6.27 -25.35 5.92
CA ILE A 347 -7.64 -25.08 5.49
C ILE A 347 -7.84 -25.63 4.06
N PRO A 348 -8.94 -26.36 3.77
CA PRO A 348 -9.23 -26.85 2.43
C PRO A 348 -9.23 -25.74 1.36
N ASP A 349 -8.71 -26.03 0.17
CA ASP A 349 -8.50 -25.02 -0.89
C ASP A 349 -9.78 -24.26 -1.28
N SER A 350 -10.93 -24.94 -1.27
CA SER A 350 -12.25 -24.34 -1.55
C SER A 350 -12.66 -23.27 -0.52
N LEU A 351 -12.32 -23.48 0.75
CA LEU A 351 -12.61 -22.54 1.85
C LEU A 351 -11.54 -21.44 1.95
N ARG A 352 -10.29 -21.76 1.64
CA ARG A 352 -9.14 -20.83 1.77
C ARG A 352 -9.32 -19.58 0.90
N ALA A 353 -9.65 -19.77 -0.38
CA ALA A 353 -9.84 -18.64 -1.31
C ALA A 353 -11.00 -17.74 -0.87
N SER A 354 -12.13 -18.38 -0.49
CA SER A 354 -13.32 -17.68 -0.02
C SER A 354 -13.07 -16.97 1.32
N ALA A 355 -12.33 -17.60 2.26
CA ALA A 355 -11.98 -17.00 3.55
C ALA A 355 -11.10 -15.76 3.39
N LYS A 356 -10.07 -15.81 2.54
CA LYS A 356 -9.25 -14.64 2.22
C LYS A 356 -10.08 -13.51 1.62
N ALA A 357 -10.92 -13.82 0.62
CA ALA A 357 -11.77 -12.81 -0.01
C ALA A 357 -12.77 -12.18 0.99
N TRP A 358 -13.31 -12.98 1.92
CA TRP A 358 -14.22 -12.50 2.96
C TRP A 358 -13.48 -11.59 3.98
N ILE A 359 -12.30 -12.01 4.45
CA ILE A 359 -11.49 -11.24 5.40
C ILE A 359 -11.06 -9.92 4.78
N ASP A 360 -10.50 -9.95 3.56
CA ASP A 360 -9.94 -8.76 2.92
C ASP A 360 -11.01 -7.81 2.38
N GLY A 361 -12.13 -8.36 1.87
CA GLY A 361 -13.19 -7.58 1.22
C GLY A 361 -14.33 -7.15 2.14
N ILE A 362 -14.68 -7.95 3.17
CA ILE A 362 -15.85 -7.70 4.01
C ILE A 362 -15.44 -7.31 5.43
N LEU A 363 -14.38 -7.91 5.99
CA LEU A 363 -14.04 -7.70 7.39
C LEU A 363 -13.15 -6.46 7.63
N ARG A 364 -12.14 -6.25 6.80
CA ARG A 364 -11.19 -5.11 6.95
C ARG A 364 -11.82 -3.73 6.73
N PRO A 365 -12.62 -3.48 5.66
CA PRO A 365 -13.10 -2.13 5.38
C PRO A 365 -14.00 -1.51 6.46
N PRO A 366 -14.98 -2.24 7.06
CA PRO A 366 -15.79 -1.68 8.14
C PRO A 366 -14.98 -1.31 9.38
N VAL A 367 -13.94 -2.10 9.69
CA VAL A 367 -13.05 -1.82 10.84
C VAL A 367 -12.24 -0.56 10.61
N ALA A 368 -11.69 -0.38 9.41
CA ALA A 368 -10.99 0.84 9.05
C ALA A 368 -11.92 2.07 9.10
N ALA A 369 -13.16 1.93 8.62
CA ALA A 369 -14.17 2.99 8.70
C ALA A 369 -14.57 3.33 10.15
N ALA A 370 -14.78 2.31 11.00
CA ALA A 370 -15.08 2.50 12.42
C ALA A 370 -13.93 3.21 13.15
N LEU A 371 -12.68 2.86 12.85
CA LEU A 371 -11.51 3.55 13.39
C LEU A 371 -11.44 5.00 12.92
N ALA A 372 -11.72 5.29 11.66
CA ALA A 372 -11.75 6.64 11.13
C ALA A 372 -12.81 7.51 11.85
N LEU A 373 -14.00 6.95 12.12
CA LEU A 373 -15.03 7.60 12.91
C LEU A 373 -14.59 7.81 14.38
N MET A 374 -13.89 6.84 14.96
CA MET A 374 -13.33 6.98 16.31
C MET A 374 -12.26 8.09 16.34
N PHE A 375 -11.40 8.19 15.34
CA PHE A 375 -10.44 9.28 15.22
C PHE A 375 -11.11 10.65 15.09
N LEU A 376 -12.25 10.75 14.38
CA LEU A 376 -13.04 11.98 14.31
C LEU A 376 -13.61 12.39 15.65
N TRP A 377 -14.08 11.41 16.44
CA TRP A 377 -14.77 11.71 17.70
C TRP A 377 -13.80 11.99 18.85
N VAL A 378 -12.68 11.25 18.94
CA VAL A 378 -11.73 11.31 20.06
C VAL A 378 -10.43 12.04 19.66
N GLY A 379 -10.16 12.11 18.35
CA GLY A 379 -8.83 12.32 17.80
C GLY A 379 -8.24 13.72 17.91
N PRO A 380 -8.97 14.82 17.71
CA PRO A 380 -8.35 16.13 17.46
C PRO A 380 -7.46 16.63 18.59
N GLU A 381 -7.81 16.33 19.83
CA GLU A 381 -7.08 16.79 21.01
C GLU A 381 -6.09 15.75 21.56
N THR A 382 -6.02 14.56 20.97
CA THR A 382 -5.21 13.45 21.50
C THR A 382 -3.74 13.56 21.12
N THR A 383 -2.91 13.09 22.04
CA THR A 383 -1.47 12.98 21.82
C THR A 383 -1.11 11.61 21.27
N PRO A 384 0.02 11.43 20.55
CA PRO A 384 0.51 10.11 20.16
C PRO A 384 0.62 9.13 21.35
N GLN A 385 0.91 9.65 22.54
CA GLN A 385 0.98 8.87 23.80
C GLN A 385 -0.36 8.28 24.21
N ALA A 386 -1.45 9.05 24.08
CA ALA A 386 -2.79 8.58 24.44
C ALA A 386 -3.17 7.32 23.65
N TRP A 387 -2.74 7.22 22.40
CA TRP A 387 -2.96 6.07 21.54
C TRP A 387 -2.02 4.89 21.81
N ALA A 388 -0.88 5.10 22.51
CA ALA A 388 0.04 4.03 22.83
C ALA A 388 -0.54 3.03 23.84
N ILE A 389 -1.39 3.49 24.77
CA ILE A 389 -2.04 2.62 25.77
C ILE A 389 -3.02 1.63 25.11
N PRO A 390 -4.00 2.08 24.28
CA PRO A 390 -4.85 1.15 23.53
C PRO A 390 -4.05 0.16 22.67
N VAL A 391 -2.98 0.61 22.03
CA VAL A 391 -2.12 -0.28 21.22
C VAL A 391 -1.49 -1.36 22.08
N LEU A 392 -0.96 -1.04 23.27
CA LEU A 392 -0.39 -2.04 24.19
C LEU A 392 -1.44 -3.05 24.65
N VAL A 393 -2.66 -2.61 24.96
CA VAL A 393 -3.75 -3.52 25.33
C VAL A 393 -4.09 -4.46 24.14
N LEU A 394 -4.20 -3.93 22.94
CA LEU A 394 -4.47 -4.73 21.75
C LEU A 394 -3.33 -5.71 21.43
N VAL A 395 -2.08 -5.31 21.65
CA VAL A 395 -0.91 -6.18 21.49
C VAL A 395 -0.93 -7.31 22.52
N MET A 396 -1.34 -7.05 23.76
CA MET A 396 -1.51 -8.13 24.75
C MET A 396 -2.58 -9.14 24.33
N VAL A 397 -3.72 -8.65 23.82
CA VAL A 397 -4.76 -9.53 23.25
C VAL A 397 -4.22 -10.32 22.06
N TRP A 398 -3.42 -9.70 21.20
CA TRP A 398 -2.79 -10.37 20.06
C TRP A 398 -1.84 -11.48 20.48
N MET A 399 -0.99 -11.25 21.50
CA MET A 399 -0.06 -12.26 21.99
C MET A 399 -0.76 -13.41 22.71
N TRP A 400 -1.97 -13.18 23.22
CA TRP A 400 -2.79 -14.22 23.87
C TRP A 400 -3.53 -15.10 22.84
N LEU A 401 -3.88 -14.59 21.69
CA LEU A 401 -4.61 -15.26 20.61
C LEU A 401 -3.72 -16.22 19.83
#